data_0089525d86bdd7fb9a3379df869f66e5
#
_entry.id   0089525d86bdd7fb9a3379df869f66e5
#
_cell.length_a   1.000
_cell.length_b   1.000
_cell.length_c   1.000
_cell.angle_alpha   90.00
_cell.angle_beta   90.00
_cell.angle_gamma   90.00
#
_symmetry.space_group_name_H-M   'P 1'
#
loop_
_entity.id
_entity.type
_entity.pdbx_description
1 polymer ?
#
loop_
_entity_poly.entity_id
_entity_poly.type
_entity_poly.pdbx_seq_one_letter_code
_entity_poly.pdbx_strand_id
1 'polypeptide(L)' 'MAMIKNDKEALTHALILAVTAPEDRLDEVVKIAEDIASRLDDDVIEACKDEAVAWIDAQEELKRNKDLSIH' A
#
# COMPACT_ATOMS: atom_id res chain seq x y z
N MET A 1 -17.33 10.46 -6.35
CA MET A 1 -16.02 10.13 -6.78
C MET A 1 -15.10 9.84 -5.60
N ALA A 2 -14.48 8.70 -5.64
CA ALA A 2 -13.58 8.32 -4.56
C ALA A 2 -12.29 9.11 -4.66
N MET A 3 -12.06 9.94 -3.71
CA MET A 3 -10.89 10.80 -3.73
C MET A 3 -10.03 10.50 -2.52
N ILE A 4 -8.74 10.56 -2.73
CA ILE A 4 -7.81 10.50 -1.63
C ILE A 4 -7.93 11.84 -0.92
N LYS A 5 -8.36 11.80 0.33
CA LYS A 5 -8.69 13.01 1.05
C LYS A 5 -7.50 13.64 1.75
N ASN A 6 -6.46 12.89 1.96
CA ASN A 6 -5.30 13.40 2.67
C ASN A 6 -4.06 12.62 2.29
N ASP A 7 -2.91 13.16 2.68
CA ASP A 7 -1.64 12.56 2.33
C ASP A 7 -1.43 11.21 2.98
N LYS A 8 -2.03 10.99 4.16
CA LYS A 8 -1.91 9.70 4.83
C LYS A 8 -2.52 8.59 3.99
N GLU A 9 -3.74 8.81 3.49
CA GLU A 9 -4.37 7.83 2.63
C GLU A 9 -3.59 7.63 1.34
N ALA A 10 -3.10 8.73 0.79
CA ALA A 10 -2.34 8.67 -0.45
C ALA A 10 -1.07 7.83 -0.26
N LEU A 11 -0.38 8.02 0.86
CA LEU A 11 0.83 7.26 1.12
C LEU A 11 0.52 5.77 1.32
N THR A 12 -0.55 5.45 2.05
CA THR A 12 -0.93 4.06 2.24
C THR A 12 -1.21 3.39 0.90
N HIS A 13 -1.95 4.07 0.04
CA HIS A 13 -2.23 3.54 -1.30
C HIS A 13 -0.95 3.37 -2.11
N ALA A 14 -0.05 4.34 -2.04
CA ALA A 14 1.21 4.27 -2.78
C ALA A 14 2.06 3.10 -2.30
N LEU A 15 2.08 2.85 -0.99
CA LEU A 15 2.84 1.73 -0.44
C LEU A 15 2.26 0.39 -0.90
N ILE A 16 0.94 0.28 -0.93
CA ILE A 16 0.30 -0.95 -1.42
C ILE A 16 0.64 -1.15 -2.89
N LEU A 17 0.58 -0.09 -3.67
CA LEU A 17 0.92 -0.16 -5.08
C LEU A 17 2.39 -0.54 -5.29
N ALA A 18 3.27 -0.04 -4.42
CA ALA A 18 4.69 -0.35 -4.53
C ALA A 18 4.95 -1.85 -4.36
N VAL A 19 4.17 -2.50 -3.52
CA VAL A 19 4.34 -3.94 -3.30
C VAL A 19 3.71 -4.76 -4.43
N THR A 20 2.64 -4.27 -5.01
CA THR A 20 1.87 -5.02 -6.00
C THR A 20 2.14 -4.63 -7.44
N ALA A 21 2.84 -3.53 -7.67
CA ALA A 21 3.08 -3.04 -9.04
C ALA A 21 4.10 -3.91 -9.77
N PRO A 22 3.99 -3.97 -11.11
CA PRO A 22 5.01 -4.63 -11.91
C PRO A 22 6.35 -3.92 -11.75
N GLU A 23 7.41 -4.66 -12.00
CA GLU A 23 8.76 -4.17 -11.80
C GLU A 23 9.06 -2.91 -12.62
N ASP A 24 8.55 -2.85 -13.82
CA ASP A 24 8.79 -1.71 -14.69
C ASP A 24 8.08 -0.44 -14.24
N ARG A 25 7.11 -0.56 -13.35
CA ARG A 25 6.41 0.59 -12.80
C ARG A 25 6.83 0.94 -11.40
N LEU A 26 7.62 0.07 -10.79
CA LEU A 26 7.98 0.21 -9.39
C LEU A 26 8.68 1.54 -9.10
N ASP A 27 9.60 1.95 -9.97
CA ASP A 27 10.32 3.20 -9.77
C ASP A 27 9.39 4.40 -9.69
N GLU A 28 8.40 4.44 -10.54
CA GLU A 28 7.43 5.53 -10.54
C GLU A 28 6.63 5.55 -9.26
N VAL A 29 6.17 4.38 -8.82
CA VAL A 29 5.36 4.29 -7.62
C VAL A 29 6.17 4.67 -6.39
N VAL A 30 7.43 4.22 -6.32
CA VAL A 30 8.30 4.56 -5.21
C VAL A 30 8.53 6.07 -5.14
N LYS A 31 8.73 6.70 -6.29
CA LYS A 31 8.91 8.16 -6.31
C LYS A 31 7.69 8.88 -5.79
N ILE A 32 6.52 8.42 -6.17
CA ILE A 32 5.28 9.02 -5.69
C ILE A 32 5.18 8.86 -4.17
N ALA A 33 5.47 7.67 -3.67
CA ALA A 33 5.42 7.41 -2.24
C ALA A 33 6.43 8.29 -1.49
N GLU A 34 7.62 8.42 -2.01
CA GLU A 34 8.64 9.26 -1.38
C GLU A 34 8.25 10.73 -1.36
N ASP A 35 7.65 11.18 -2.45
CA ASP A 35 7.19 12.57 -2.52
C ASP A 35 6.12 12.84 -1.47
N ILE A 36 5.16 11.94 -1.35
CA ILE A 36 4.11 12.09 -0.35
C ILE A 36 4.70 12.00 1.06
N ALA A 37 5.59 11.04 1.27
CA ALA A 37 6.20 10.85 2.58
C ALA A 37 6.99 12.06 3.04
N SER A 38 7.58 12.79 2.11
CA SER A 38 8.36 13.96 2.46
C SER A 38 7.51 15.07 3.11
N ARG A 39 6.20 14.98 2.96
CA ARG A 39 5.28 15.96 3.53
C ARG A 39 4.66 15.49 4.84
N LEU A 40 5.03 14.31 5.31
CA LEU A 40 4.42 13.72 6.50
C LEU A 40 5.46 13.49 7.58
N ASP A 41 4.98 13.44 8.82
CA ASP A 41 5.84 13.12 9.96
C ASP A 41 6.16 11.63 9.98
N ASP A 42 7.28 11.29 10.62
CA ASP A 42 7.70 9.89 10.72
C ASP A 42 6.63 9.00 11.34
N ASP A 43 5.95 9.50 12.35
CA ASP A 43 4.88 8.74 13.01
C ASP A 43 3.79 8.37 12.03
N VAL A 44 3.43 9.30 11.17
CA VAL A 44 2.38 9.07 10.18
C VAL A 44 2.86 8.08 9.14
N ILE A 45 4.12 8.19 8.72
CA ILE A 45 4.69 7.27 7.75
C ILE A 45 4.67 5.84 8.30
N GLU A 46 5.06 5.67 9.56
CA GLU A 46 5.04 4.35 10.18
C GLU A 46 3.64 3.77 10.24
N ALA A 47 2.65 4.60 10.57
CA ALA A 47 1.27 4.17 10.60
C ALA A 47 0.82 3.71 9.21
N CYS A 48 1.21 4.42 8.18
CA CYS A 48 0.86 4.05 6.80
C CYS A 48 1.48 2.72 6.41
N LYS A 49 2.72 2.49 6.82
CA LYS A 49 3.38 1.22 6.54
C LYS A 49 2.65 0.07 7.22
N ASP A 50 2.26 0.25 8.46
CA ASP A 50 1.53 -0.78 9.20
C ASP A 50 0.20 -1.09 8.53
N GLU A 51 -0.52 -0.06 8.09
CA GLU A 51 -1.78 -0.25 7.41
C GLU A 51 -1.61 -0.98 6.09
N ALA A 52 -0.58 -0.62 5.33
CA ALA A 52 -0.32 -1.26 4.05
C ALA A 52 0.03 -2.74 4.24
N VAL A 53 0.86 -3.04 5.23
CA VAL A 53 1.24 -4.43 5.51
C VAL A 53 0.02 -5.24 5.94
N ALA A 54 -0.81 -4.67 6.79
CA ALA A 54 -2.01 -5.36 7.25
C ALA A 54 -2.96 -5.64 6.09
N TRP A 55 -3.10 -4.69 5.18
CA TRP A 55 -3.94 -4.87 4.01
C TRP A 55 -3.42 -6.01 3.12
N ILE A 56 -2.11 -6.01 2.88
CA ILE A 56 -1.49 -7.03 2.04
C ILE A 56 -1.62 -8.40 2.69
N ASP A 57 -1.38 -8.50 3.98
CA ASP A 57 -1.54 -9.77 4.71
C ASP A 57 -2.95 -10.30 4.60
N ALA A 58 -3.94 -9.41 4.74
CA ALA A 58 -5.33 -9.82 4.63
C ALA A 58 -5.64 -10.36 3.25
N GLN A 59 -5.10 -9.75 2.21
CA GLN A 59 -5.30 -10.21 0.84
C GLN A 59 -4.67 -11.58 0.62
N GLU A 60 -3.49 -11.78 1.15
CA GLU A 60 -2.80 -13.06 1.02
C GLU A 60 -3.55 -14.16 1.74
N GLU A 61 -4.07 -13.86 2.91
CA GLU A 61 -4.85 -14.85 3.64
C GLU A 61 -6.12 -15.25 2.90
N LEU A 62 -6.79 -14.27 2.32
CA LEU A 62 -7.99 -14.55 1.54
C LEU A 62 -7.68 -15.44 0.36
N LYS A 63 -6.57 -15.18 -0.32
CA LYS A 63 -6.16 -16.01 -1.44
C LYS A 63 -5.87 -17.44 -1.00
N ARG A 64 -5.19 -17.58 0.12
CA ARG A 64 -4.85 -18.89 0.63
C ARG A 64 -6.10 -19.68 1.01
N ASN A 65 -7.04 -19.03 1.68
CA ASN A 65 -8.28 -19.66 2.07
C ASN A 65 -9.09 -20.09 0.86
N LYS A 66 -9.07 -19.25 -0.16
CA LYS A 66 -9.78 -19.55 -1.39
C LYS A 66 -9.21 -20.79 -2.07
N ASP A 67 -7.90 -20.90 -2.11
CA ASP A 67 -7.24 -22.06 -2.69
C ASP A 67 -7.59 -23.32 -1.93
N LEU A 68 -7.61 -23.22 -0.61
CA LEU A 68 -7.95 -24.38 0.21
C LEU A 68 -9.39 -24.83 0.02
N SER A 69 -10.27 -23.89 -0.24
CA SER A 69 -11.70 -24.23 -0.36
C SER A 69 -12.06 -24.79 -1.72
N ILE A 70 -11.17 -24.74 -2.69
CA ILE A 70 -11.44 -25.20 -4.04
C ILE A 70 -11.32 -26.72 -4.16
N HIS A 71 -10.77 -27.38 -3.23
CA HIS A 71 -10.61 -28.84 -3.28
C HIS A 71 -11.92 -29.59 -3.42
#